data_f8a954228c2bc8b8d5453dbead8f2545
#
_entry.id   f8a954228c2bc8b8d5453dbead8f2545
#
_cell.length_a   1.000
_cell.length_b   1.000
_cell.length_c   1.000
_cell.angle_alpha   90.00
_cell.angle_beta   90.00
_cell.angle_gamma   90.00
#
_symmetry.space_group_name_H-M   'P 1'
#
loop_
_entity.id
_entity.type
_entity.pdbx_description
1 polymer ?
#
loop_
_entity_poly.entity_id
_entity_poly.type
_entity_poly.pdbx_seq_one_letter_code
_entity_poly.pdbx_strand_id
1 'polypeptide(L)' 'MDDIMVINFISTDSTIHYGIKCLATDVFAEVEEKLYKRFDDLRNTNNMFTVNARPILRFKKMFENQIKDGDFIQLFKLE' A
#
# COMPACT_ATOMS: atom_id res chain seq x y z
N MET A 1 16.44 -6.28 -14.43
CA MET A 1 15.17 -5.68 -14.86
C MET A 1 14.19 -5.74 -13.69
N ASP A 2 13.57 -4.62 -13.38
CA ASP A 2 12.62 -4.56 -12.27
C ASP A 2 11.28 -5.16 -12.66
N ASP A 3 10.73 -5.99 -11.81
CA ASP A 3 9.42 -6.58 -12.05
C ASP A 3 8.31 -5.58 -11.74
N ILE A 4 7.36 -5.48 -12.66
CA ILE A 4 6.18 -4.67 -12.45
C ILE A 4 5.17 -5.50 -11.65
N MET A 5 4.63 -4.88 -10.61
CA MET A 5 3.63 -5.51 -9.77
C MET A 5 2.35 -4.68 -9.78
N VAL A 6 1.22 -5.35 -9.59
CA VAL A 6 -0.03 -4.68 -9.26
C VAL A 6 -0.40 -5.11 -7.85
N ILE A 7 -0.56 -4.15 -6.97
CA ILE A 7 -1.02 -4.41 -5.61
C ILE A 7 -2.38 -3.78 -5.40
N ASN A 8 -3.15 -4.32 -4.48
CA ASN A 8 -4.53 -3.89 -4.24
C ASN A 8 -4.66 -3.37 -2.83
N PHE A 9 -5.04 -2.10 -2.70
CA PHE A 9 -5.34 -1.51 -1.39
C PHE A 9 -6.81 -1.75 -1.05
N ILE A 10 -7.07 -2.27 0.14
CA ILE A 10 -8.40 -2.52 0.64
C ILE A 10 -8.52 -1.92 2.02
N SER A 11 -9.50 -1.02 2.21
CA SER A 11 -9.77 -0.48 3.54
C SER A 11 -10.69 -1.43 4.32
N THR A 12 -10.54 -1.43 5.64
CA THR A 12 -11.35 -2.30 6.50
C THR A 12 -12.82 -1.93 6.50
N ASP A 13 -13.15 -0.68 6.18
CA ASP A 13 -14.54 -0.23 6.06
C ASP A 13 -15.12 -0.48 4.67
N SER A 14 -14.35 -1.10 3.78
CA SER A 14 -14.75 -1.46 2.41
C SER A 14 -15.02 -0.26 1.50
N THR A 15 -14.60 0.94 1.89
CA THR A 15 -14.80 2.14 1.05
C THR A 15 -13.74 2.30 -0.03
N ILE A 16 -12.58 1.64 0.15
CA ILE A 16 -11.47 1.73 -0.80
C ILE A 16 -11.09 0.34 -1.27
N HIS A 17 -11.04 0.18 -2.59
CA HIS A 17 -10.51 -1.01 -3.23
C HIS A 17 -9.83 -0.51 -4.50
N TYR A 18 -8.52 -0.38 -4.47
CA TYR A 18 -7.79 0.30 -5.53
C TYR A 18 -6.48 -0.41 -5.88
N GLY A 19 -6.31 -0.72 -7.16
CA GLY A 19 -5.09 -1.37 -7.67
C GLY A 19 -4.09 -0.33 -8.13
N ILE A 20 -2.83 -0.52 -7.77
CA ILE A 20 -1.74 0.38 -8.16
C ILE A 20 -0.61 -0.44 -8.76
N LYS A 21 -0.10 0.02 -9.91
CA LYS A 21 1.11 -0.53 -10.50
C LYS A 21 2.33 0.07 -9.80
N CYS A 22 3.30 -0.76 -9.50
CA CYS A 22 4.54 -0.33 -8.88
C CYS A 22 5.65 -1.30 -9.24
N LEU A 23 6.87 -0.98 -8.80
CA LEU A 23 8.03 -1.84 -8.98
C LEU A 23 8.39 -2.47 -7.64
N ALA A 24 8.97 -3.66 -7.69
CA ALA A 24 9.45 -4.34 -6.48
C ALA A 24 10.50 -3.49 -5.74
N THR A 25 11.22 -2.65 -6.46
CA THR A 25 12.26 -1.78 -5.91
C THR A 25 11.73 -0.44 -5.40
N ASP A 26 10.45 -0.14 -5.61
CA ASP A 26 9.85 1.08 -5.07
C ASP A 26 9.78 1.01 -3.55
N VAL A 27 10.03 2.15 -2.89
CA VAL A 27 9.83 2.27 -1.45
C VAL A 27 8.32 2.37 -1.19
N PHE A 28 7.85 1.71 -0.15
CA PHE A 28 6.41 1.69 0.12
C PHE A 28 5.82 3.09 0.28
N ALA A 29 6.56 4.02 0.89
CA ALA A 29 6.07 5.39 1.05
C ALA A 29 5.76 6.07 -0.28
N GLU A 30 6.49 5.73 -1.34
CA GLU A 30 6.23 6.27 -2.68
C GLU A 30 4.94 5.70 -3.25
N VAL A 31 4.68 4.43 -3.01
CA VAL A 31 3.45 3.77 -3.46
C VAL A 31 2.26 4.31 -2.66
N GLU A 32 2.45 4.51 -1.36
CA GLU A 32 1.46 5.13 -0.49
C GLU A 32 1.07 6.52 -1.00
N GLU A 33 2.03 7.29 -1.48
CA GLU A 33 1.77 8.61 -2.03
C GLU A 33 0.88 8.54 -3.28
N LYS A 34 1.06 7.53 -4.11
CA LYS A 34 0.19 7.30 -5.26
C LYS A 34 -1.25 7.05 -4.83
N LEU A 35 -1.43 6.32 -3.73
CA LEU A 35 -2.77 6.09 -3.17
C LEU A 35 -3.38 7.40 -2.72
N TYR A 36 -2.63 8.25 -2.05
CA TYR A 36 -3.11 9.52 -1.52
C TYR A 36 -3.45 10.52 -2.64
N LYS A 37 -2.77 10.43 -3.77
CA LYS A 37 -3.13 11.26 -4.92
C LYS A 37 -4.51 10.93 -5.45
N ARG A 38 -4.93 9.68 -5.32
CA ARG A 38 -6.26 9.25 -5.75
C ARG A 38 -7.31 9.49 -4.67
N PHE A 39 -6.92 9.35 -3.40
CA PHE A 39 -7.81 9.49 -2.25
C PHE A 39 -7.20 10.50 -1.29
N ASP A 40 -7.31 11.77 -1.65
CA ASP A 40 -6.61 12.84 -0.94
C ASP A 40 -7.02 12.97 0.53
N ASP A 41 -8.26 12.61 0.86
CA ASP A 41 -8.76 12.67 2.24
C ASP A 41 -7.93 11.79 3.18
N LEU A 42 -7.26 10.77 2.67
CA LEU A 42 -6.43 9.89 3.49
C LEU A 42 -5.22 10.61 4.07
N ARG A 43 -4.84 11.76 3.53
CA ARG A 43 -3.73 12.54 4.09
C ARG A 43 -4.05 13.08 5.47
N ASN A 44 -5.35 13.21 5.77
CA ASN A 44 -5.81 13.78 7.03
C ASN A 44 -6.16 12.72 8.06
N THR A 45 -5.98 11.45 7.73
CA THR A 45 -6.26 10.34 8.65
C THR A 45 -4.96 9.67 9.05
N ASN A 46 -4.99 9.03 10.22
CA ASN A 46 -3.86 8.26 10.70
C ASN A 46 -4.02 6.83 10.15
N ASN A 47 -3.18 6.45 9.22
CA ASN A 47 -3.34 5.20 8.48
C ASN A 47 -2.27 4.19 8.85
N MET A 48 -2.67 2.92 8.96
CA MET A 48 -1.75 1.81 9.12
C MET A 48 -1.98 0.82 8.00
N PHE A 49 -0.91 0.25 7.47
CA PHE A 49 -0.98 -0.71 6.39
C PHE A 49 -0.40 -2.05 6.81
N THR A 50 -1.07 -3.13 6.41
CA THR A 50 -0.57 -4.48 6.63
C THR A 50 -0.65 -5.29 5.33
N VAL A 51 0.22 -6.28 5.22
CA VAL A 51 0.16 -7.30 4.18
C VAL A 51 0.32 -8.65 4.84
N ASN A 52 -0.58 -9.58 4.53
CA ASN A 52 -0.58 -10.91 5.15
C ASN A 52 -0.49 -10.83 6.68
N ALA A 53 -1.26 -9.91 7.28
CA ALA A 53 -1.32 -9.66 8.72
C ALA A 53 -0.01 -9.14 9.33
N ARG A 54 0.93 -8.69 8.50
CA ARG A 54 2.19 -8.09 8.98
C ARG A 54 2.17 -6.59 8.74
N PRO A 55 2.60 -5.78 9.73
CA PRO A 55 2.77 -4.35 9.49
C PRO A 55 3.78 -4.08 8.39
N ILE A 56 3.51 -3.08 7.56
CA ILE A 56 4.41 -2.69 6.49
C ILE A 56 5.39 -1.66 7.02
N LEU A 57 6.66 -1.85 6.71
CA LEU A 57 7.72 -0.90 7.03
C LEU A 57 7.74 0.16 5.92
N ARG A 58 7.23 1.33 6.24
CA ARG A 58 6.93 2.38 5.25
C ARG A 58 8.13 2.81 4.42
N PHE A 59 9.32 2.84 5.01
CA PHE A 59 10.50 3.35 4.34
C PHE A 59 11.38 2.25 3.75
N LYS A 60 10.86 1.02 3.69
CA LYS A 60 11.53 -0.09 3.04
C LYS A 60 10.90 -0.32 1.66
N LYS A 61 11.65 -1.00 0.81
CA LYS A 61 11.18 -1.32 -0.54
C LYS A 61 10.09 -2.38 -0.51
N MET A 62 9.32 -2.46 -1.59
CA MET A 62 8.22 -3.42 -1.68
C MET A 62 8.72 -4.84 -1.44
N PHE A 63 9.82 -5.26 -2.11
CA PHE A 63 10.33 -6.61 -1.92
C PHE A 63 10.89 -6.84 -0.51
N GLU A 64 11.40 -5.80 0.14
CA GLU A 64 11.89 -5.90 1.51
C GLU A 64 10.76 -6.13 2.51
N ASN A 65 9.55 -5.68 2.15
CA ASN A 65 8.33 -5.96 2.92
C ASN A 65 7.69 -7.28 2.52
N GLN A 66 8.32 -8.03 1.62
CA GLN A 66 7.81 -9.30 1.11
C GLN A 66 6.44 -9.13 0.43
N ILE A 67 6.24 -7.99 -0.22
CA ILE A 67 5.03 -7.71 -0.98
C ILE A 67 5.24 -8.23 -2.40
N LYS A 68 4.26 -8.96 -2.90
CA LYS A 68 4.32 -9.61 -4.21
C LYS A 68 3.20 -9.15 -5.11
N ASP A 69 3.37 -9.38 -6.40
CA ASP A 69 2.34 -9.10 -7.39
C ASP A 69 1.02 -9.76 -6.98
N GLY A 70 -0.05 -8.99 -7.05
CA GLY A 70 -1.38 -9.46 -6.70
C GLY A 70 -1.73 -9.38 -5.23
N ASP A 71 -0.79 -9.00 -4.38
CA ASP A 71 -1.06 -8.94 -2.94
C ASP A 71 -2.09 -7.87 -2.60
N PHE A 72 -2.84 -8.15 -1.52
CA PHE A 72 -3.77 -7.20 -0.94
C PHE A 72 -3.11 -6.52 0.25
N ILE A 73 -3.14 -5.18 0.24
CA ILE A 73 -2.63 -4.38 1.34
C ILE A 73 -3.82 -3.79 2.07
N GLN A 74 -3.96 -4.14 3.34
CA GLN A 74 -5.07 -3.66 4.15
C GLN A 74 -4.75 -2.31 4.74
N LEU A 75 -5.71 -1.40 4.62
CA LEU A 75 -5.63 -0.06 5.17
C LEU A 75 -6.53 0.02 6.40
N PHE A 76 -5.94 0.37 7.53
CA PHE A 76 -6.67 0.63 8.77
C PHE A 76 -6.58 2.12 9.06
N LYS A 77 -7.72 2.76 9.26
CA LYS A 77 -7.76 4.14 9.72
C LYS A 77 -7.79 4.13 11.23
N LEU A 78 -6.74 4.67 11.83
CA LEU A 78 -6.63 4.76 13.29
C LEU A 78 -7.24 6.07 13.76
N GLU A 79 -7.92 6.01 14.88
CA GLU A 79 -8.52 7.21 15.48
C GLU A 79 -7.65 7.79 16.58
#